data_1ddf34ab93887973cf32227f46000199
#
_entry.id   1ddf34ab93887973cf32227f46000199
#
_cell.length_a   1.000
_cell.length_b   1.000
_cell.length_c   1.000
_cell.angle_alpha   90.00
_cell.angle_beta   90.00
_cell.angle_gamma   90.00
#
_symmetry.space_group_name_H-M   'P 1'
#
loop_
_entity.id
_entity.type
_entity.pdbx_description
1 polymer ?
#
loop_
_entity_poly.entity_id
_entity_poly.type
_entity_poly.pdbx_seq_one_letter_code
_entity_poly.pdbx_strand_id
1 'polypeptide(L)'
;MQLLTSVAAAAVLASTVSAANFTGDVLNGVPVIHDLILADVPAQKISRYYLRVGELNGGHPVHIPVMVARGTPESLETGKTLSLSAAIHGDELNPVRVVQRIFEQLEGEVATLNGTVIGLPTVNPMGIYLNQRNYFTASASGSLTNVNRVFPGTAPALGGSGPDILAFNIWNQLWANASAVDVGIDLHTPSSGGETSLWCYADWRAPYVERLSKLLQPDTLKVDVGEPGSIETTFVDYGVPSLTVEMGQAKVWNTSLIDRTVDFVNRVMRDLHIAPGNGTVEPDLSRVYIANTFHDTYTQYGGFVERLVAVDEPVTKGQPIAHVRNAFGDILETLVSPADGRMFQSPRDPSCEPGSSVGQIAYNSTDPECADGCILSGPAGSRRR
;
A
#
# COMPACT_ATOMS: atom_id res chain seq x y z
N MET A 1 57.20 53.96 -22.14
CA MET A 1 55.79 54.24 -21.78
C MET A 1 54.99 53.02 -22.20
N GLN A 2 54.87 52.02 -21.30
CA GLN A 2 54.14 50.78 -21.54
C GLN A 2 52.79 50.88 -20.84
N LEU A 3 51.70 50.80 -21.60
CA LEU A 3 50.35 50.72 -21.09
C LEU A 3 50.10 49.24 -20.66
N LEU A 4 49.86 49.06 -19.40
CA LEU A 4 49.30 47.80 -18.81
C LEU A 4 47.76 47.84 -18.90
N THR A 5 47.19 47.04 -19.77
CA THR A 5 45.76 46.76 -19.81
C THR A 5 45.47 45.65 -18.83
N SER A 6 44.78 45.96 -17.72
CA SER A 6 44.23 45.01 -16.78
C SER A 6 42.92 44.43 -17.32
N VAL A 7 42.91 43.12 -17.61
CA VAL A 7 41.72 42.36 -17.92
C VAL A 7 41.11 41.89 -16.58
N ALA A 8 39.99 42.46 -16.21
CA ALA A 8 39.22 41.96 -15.08
C ALA A 8 38.44 40.68 -15.51
N ALA A 9 38.84 39.54 -14.98
CA ALA A 9 38.08 38.31 -15.12
C ALA A 9 36.88 38.35 -14.17
N ALA A 10 35.67 38.45 -14.72
CA ALA A 10 34.45 38.27 -13.98
C ALA A 10 34.27 36.77 -13.69
N ALA A 11 34.50 36.37 -12.44
CA ALA A 11 34.14 35.05 -11.97
C ALA A 11 32.61 34.94 -11.92
N VAL A 12 32.02 34.22 -12.85
CA VAL A 12 30.62 33.77 -12.78
C VAL A 12 30.60 32.70 -11.70
N LEU A 13 30.13 33.08 -10.51
CA LEU A 13 29.71 32.12 -9.51
C LEU A 13 28.49 31.36 -10.08
N ALA A 14 28.76 30.22 -10.71
CA ALA A 14 27.72 29.23 -10.94
C ALA A 14 27.28 28.76 -9.54
N SER A 15 26.09 29.22 -9.10
CA SER A 15 25.39 28.58 -8.01
C SER A 15 25.18 27.13 -8.43
N THR A 16 25.94 26.21 -7.84
CA THR A 16 25.64 24.79 -7.91
C THR A 16 24.33 24.60 -7.15
N VAL A 17 23.22 24.66 -7.87
CA VAL A 17 21.98 24.06 -7.42
C VAL A 17 22.36 22.61 -7.13
N SER A 18 22.29 22.20 -5.87
CA SER A 18 22.47 20.82 -5.48
C SER A 18 21.36 20.06 -6.18
N ALA A 19 21.66 19.47 -7.31
CA ALA A 19 20.75 18.59 -8.01
C ALA A 19 20.45 17.43 -7.06
N ALA A 20 19.20 16.89 -7.12
CA ALA A 20 18.82 15.64 -6.49
C ALA A 20 20.03 14.68 -6.49
N ASN A 21 20.20 13.91 -5.41
CA ASN A 21 21.40 13.10 -5.20
C ASN A 21 21.46 11.96 -6.23
N PHE A 22 21.79 12.31 -7.49
CA PHE A 22 21.86 11.39 -8.61
C PHE A 22 23.10 10.50 -8.49
N THR A 23 22.92 9.20 -8.75
CA THR A 23 24.05 8.26 -8.80
C THR A 23 24.94 8.48 -10.04
N GLY A 24 24.43 9.11 -11.07
CA GLY A 24 25.03 9.21 -12.41
C GLY A 24 24.57 8.10 -13.35
N ASP A 25 23.89 7.06 -12.84
CA ASP A 25 23.37 5.97 -13.65
C ASP A 25 22.05 6.34 -14.34
N VAL A 26 21.77 5.68 -15.46
CA VAL A 26 20.52 5.81 -16.22
C VAL A 26 20.04 4.41 -16.60
N LEU A 27 18.82 4.05 -16.20
CA LEU A 27 18.19 2.77 -16.53
C LEU A 27 17.02 3.01 -17.49
N ASN A 28 17.07 2.43 -18.68
CA ASN A 28 16.02 2.59 -19.72
C ASN A 28 15.67 4.07 -20.00
N GLY A 29 16.66 4.96 -19.97
CA GLY A 29 16.44 6.39 -20.17
C GLY A 29 15.94 7.16 -18.95
N VAL A 30 15.78 6.50 -17.81
CA VAL A 30 15.33 7.10 -16.53
C VAL A 30 16.51 7.25 -15.58
N PRO A 31 16.75 8.45 -15.00
CA PRO A 31 17.87 8.67 -14.09
C PRO A 31 17.68 7.91 -12.76
N VAL A 32 18.81 7.48 -12.18
CA VAL A 32 18.88 6.83 -10.87
C VAL A 32 19.26 7.86 -9.80
N ILE A 33 18.51 7.83 -8.69
CA ILE A 33 18.72 8.70 -7.51
C ILE A 33 19.06 7.88 -6.28
N HIS A 34 19.81 8.49 -5.35
CA HIS A 34 19.99 7.99 -3.99
C HIS A 34 18.87 8.46 -3.06
N ASP A 35 18.50 9.75 -3.17
CA ASP A 35 17.49 10.36 -2.31
C ASP A 35 16.51 11.17 -3.15
N LEU A 36 15.23 11.15 -2.76
CA LEU A 36 14.21 12.03 -3.32
C LEU A 36 14.18 13.34 -2.52
N ILE A 37 14.61 14.41 -3.13
CA ILE A 37 14.54 15.77 -2.58
C ILE A 37 13.47 16.52 -3.38
N LEU A 38 12.29 16.73 -2.80
CA LEU A 38 11.15 17.32 -3.51
C LEU A 38 11.44 18.73 -4.03
N ALA A 39 12.29 19.49 -3.35
CA ALA A 39 12.72 20.81 -3.80
C ALA A 39 13.46 20.80 -5.16
N ASP A 40 14.16 19.70 -5.44
CA ASP A 40 14.95 19.53 -6.66
C ASP A 40 14.12 18.94 -7.82
N VAL A 41 12.91 18.43 -7.55
CA VAL A 41 12.02 17.93 -8.59
C VAL A 41 11.46 19.11 -9.39
N PRO A 42 11.53 19.11 -10.74
CA PRO A 42 10.97 20.18 -11.55
C PRO A 42 9.48 20.42 -11.28
N ALA A 43 9.10 21.68 -11.01
CA ALA A 43 7.71 22.06 -10.83
C ALA A 43 6.91 21.96 -12.13
N GLN A 44 5.58 21.81 -12.03
CA GLN A 44 4.62 21.73 -13.12
C GLN A 44 4.94 20.58 -14.10
N LYS A 45 5.51 19.50 -13.56
CA LYS A 45 5.98 18.37 -14.36
C LYS A 45 5.86 17.05 -13.62
N ILE A 46 5.66 15.98 -14.38
CA ILE A 46 5.85 14.61 -13.91
C ILE A 46 7.31 14.21 -14.16
N SER A 47 8.00 13.83 -13.09
CA SER A 47 9.34 13.28 -13.14
C SER A 47 9.33 11.81 -12.82
N ARG A 48 10.22 11.05 -13.46
CA ARG A 48 10.38 9.60 -13.24
C ARG A 48 11.81 9.33 -12.83
N TYR A 49 12.01 8.49 -11.83
CA TYR A 49 13.31 8.10 -11.28
C TYR A 49 13.32 6.61 -10.99
N TYR A 50 14.52 6.06 -10.91
CA TYR A 50 14.76 4.84 -10.16
C TYR A 50 15.47 5.21 -8.85
N LEU A 51 14.91 4.81 -7.70
CA LEU A 51 15.58 4.94 -6.41
C LEU A 51 16.44 3.70 -6.18
N ARG A 52 17.73 3.86 -5.87
CA ARG A 52 18.61 2.78 -5.47
C ARG A 52 18.35 2.42 -4.02
N VAL A 53 17.77 1.26 -3.77
CA VAL A 53 17.28 0.84 -2.44
C VAL A 53 18.09 -0.28 -1.80
N GLY A 54 19.17 -0.72 -2.42
CA GLY A 54 20.04 -1.76 -1.87
C GLY A 54 20.88 -2.43 -2.92
N GLU A 55 21.47 -3.57 -2.54
CA GLU A 55 22.28 -4.43 -3.40
C GLU A 55 21.98 -5.90 -3.12
N LEU A 56 22.09 -6.72 -4.15
CA LEU A 56 22.08 -8.18 -4.05
C LEU A 56 23.50 -8.72 -3.92
N ASN A 57 23.62 -10.02 -3.68
CA ASN A 57 24.90 -10.72 -3.73
C ASN A 57 25.62 -10.45 -5.05
N GLY A 58 26.94 -10.21 -4.97
CA GLY A 58 27.75 -9.82 -6.13
C GLY A 58 27.72 -8.32 -6.44
N GLY A 59 27.11 -7.48 -5.57
CA GLY A 59 27.09 -6.02 -5.72
C GLY A 59 26.09 -5.51 -6.77
N HIS A 60 25.11 -6.34 -7.17
CA HIS A 60 24.09 -5.91 -8.11
C HIS A 60 23.09 -4.96 -7.45
N PRO A 61 22.96 -3.70 -7.94
CA PRO A 61 22.09 -2.72 -7.33
C PRO A 61 20.61 -3.09 -7.50
N VAL A 62 19.83 -2.82 -6.46
CA VAL A 62 18.38 -2.98 -6.45
C VAL A 62 17.73 -1.60 -6.55
N HIS A 63 16.76 -1.49 -7.44
CA HIS A 63 16.08 -0.23 -7.73
C HIS A 63 14.57 -0.40 -7.68
N ILE A 64 13.88 0.66 -7.26
CA ILE A 64 12.42 0.77 -7.40
C ILE A 64 12.06 1.99 -8.25
N PRO A 65 10.99 1.91 -9.07
CA PRO A 65 10.52 3.04 -9.85
C PRO A 65 9.79 4.04 -8.95
N VAL A 66 10.06 5.33 -9.16
CA VAL A 66 9.44 6.45 -8.46
C VAL A 66 8.92 7.43 -9.49
N MET A 67 7.67 7.85 -9.33
CA MET A 67 7.01 8.88 -10.12
C MET A 67 6.67 10.05 -9.21
N VAL A 68 6.92 11.28 -9.64
CA VAL A 68 6.61 12.49 -8.87
C VAL A 68 5.90 13.48 -9.77
N ALA A 69 4.65 13.78 -9.45
CA ALA A 69 3.91 14.89 -10.06
C ALA A 69 3.99 16.08 -9.10
N ARG A 70 4.85 17.04 -9.42
CA ARG A 70 5.00 18.27 -8.64
C ARG A 70 4.21 19.38 -9.30
N GLY A 71 3.31 20.01 -8.54
CA GLY A 71 2.49 21.12 -8.99
C GLY A 71 3.24 22.45 -9.16
N THR A 72 2.59 23.55 -8.88
CA THR A 72 3.19 24.88 -9.03
C THR A 72 4.45 25.05 -8.19
N PRO A 73 5.33 26.01 -8.48
CA PRO A 73 6.53 26.25 -7.66
C PRO A 73 6.20 26.47 -6.18
N GLU A 74 5.11 27.19 -5.90
CA GLU A 74 4.63 27.55 -4.56
C GLU A 74 4.06 26.35 -3.80
N SER A 75 3.68 25.28 -4.49
CA SER A 75 3.04 24.10 -3.92
C SER A 75 3.90 23.32 -2.91
N LEU A 76 5.22 23.53 -2.90
CA LEU A 76 6.10 22.97 -1.86
C LEU A 76 5.92 23.61 -0.50
N GLU A 77 5.48 24.87 -0.45
CA GLU A 77 5.29 25.63 0.79
C GLU A 77 3.83 25.62 1.24
N THR A 78 2.90 25.59 0.30
CA THR A 78 1.46 25.79 0.56
C THR A 78 0.60 24.56 0.33
N GLY A 79 1.12 23.59 -0.46
CA GLY A 79 0.40 22.38 -0.83
C GLY A 79 0.72 21.19 0.07
N LYS A 80 0.00 20.10 -0.16
CA LYS A 80 0.17 18.83 0.53
C LYS A 80 0.90 17.82 -0.36
N THR A 81 1.57 16.85 0.26
CA THR A 81 2.19 15.71 -0.42
C THR A 81 1.41 14.44 -0.13
N LEU A 82 0.89 13.82 -1.18
CA LEU A 82 0.24 12.51 -1.15
C LEU A 82 1.21 11.44 -1.67
N SER A 83 1.43 10.36 -0.89
CA SER A 83 2.21 9.20 -1.32
C SER A 83 1.30 8.00 -1.61
N LEU A 84 1.49 7.37 -2.76
CA LEU A 84 0.81 6.15 -3.19
C LEU A 84 1.85 5.04 -3.32
N SER A 85 1.74 3.97 -2.53
CA SER A 85 2.57 2.77 -2.64
C SER A 85 1.78 1.59 -3.18
N ALA A 86 2.41 0.75 -4.01
CA ALA A 86 1.80 -0.41 -4.63
C ALA A 86 2.81 -1.56 -4.74
N ALA A 87 2.29 -2.78 -4.78
CA ALA A 87 3.07 -4.00 -4.94
C ALA A 87 4.24 -4.15 -3.94
N ILE A 88 4.01 -3.80 -2.67
CA ILE A 88 4.86 -4.23 -1.56
C ILE A 88 4.79 -5.77 -1.42
N HIS A 89 3.67 -6.36 -1.81
CA HIS A 89 3.56 -7.76 -2.13
C HIS A 89 3.56 -7.91 -3.66
N GLY A 90 4.51 -8.68 -4.20
CA GLY A 90 4.82 -8.66 -5.63
C GLY A 90 3.78 -9.34 -6.54
N ASP A 91 2.80 -10.03 -5.98
CA ASP A 91 1.69 -10.65 -6.71
C ASP A 91 0.41 -9.80 -6.72
N GLU A 92 0.40 -8.65 -6.05
CA GLU A 92 -0.75 -7.76 -5.90
C GLU A 92 -0.71 -6.66 -6.96
N LEU A 93 -1.34 -6.89 -8.12
CA LEU A 93 -1.08 -6.09 -9.32
C LEU A 93 -2.12 -4.98 -9.61
N ASN A 94 -3.38 -5.10 -9.15
CA ASN A 94 -4.37 -4.02 -9.32
C ASN A 94 -3.85 -2.65 -8.84
N PRO A 95 -3.15 -2.57 -7.67
CA PRO A 95 -2.51 -1.35 -7.17
C PRO A 95 -1.57 -0.68 -8.17
N VAL A 96 -0.76 -1.48 -8.87
CA VAL A 96 0.19 -0.97 -9.88
C VAL A 96 -0.56 -0.17 -10.94
N ARG A 97 -1.70 -0.71 -11.41
CA ARG A 97 -2.49 -0.04 -12.44
C ARG A 97 -3.18 1.22 -11.91
N VAL A 98 -3.58 1.26 -10.64
CA VAL A 98 -4.10 2.48 -10.02
C VAL A 98 -3.05 3.59 -10.06
N VAL A 99 -1.84 3.33 -9.58
CA VAL A 99 -0.75 4.32 -9.61
C VAL A 99 -0.48 4.80 -11.04
N GLN A 100 -0.36 3.88 -12.00
CA GLN A 100 -0.14 4.22 -13.41
C GLN A 100 -1.24 5.15 -13.94
N ARG A 101 -2.53 4.84 -13.69
CA ARG A 101 -3.66 5.62 -14.19
C ARG A 101 -3.75 7.00 -13.55
N ILE A 102 -3.43 7.13 -12.26
CA ILE A 102 -3.35 8.43 -11.62
C ILE A 102 -2.31 9.30 -12.34
N PHE A 103 -1.12 8.77 -12.60
CA PHE A 103 -0.08 9.54 -13.29
C PHE A 103 -0.39 9.82 -14.76
N GLU A 104 -1.11 8.93 -15.46
CA GLU A 104 -1.66 9.19 -16.79
C GLU A 104 -2.64 10.38 -16.79
N GLN A 105 -3.53 10.48 -15.79
CA GLN A 105 -4.46 11.61 -15.63
C GLN A 105 -3.71 12.91 -15.30
N LEU A 106 -2.72 12.82 -14.41
CA LEU A 106 -1.94 13.98 -13.98
C LEU A 106 -1.06 14.57 -15.10
N GLU A 107 -0.77 13.85 -16.20
CA GLU A 107 -0.05 14.43 -17.34
C GLU A 107 -0.74 15.69 -17.90
N GLY A 108 -2.09 15.74 -17.87
CA GLY A 108 -2.86 16.90 -18.30
C GLY A 108 -3.09 17.98 -17.23
N GLU A 109 -2.86 17.66 -15.95
CA GLU A 109 -3.29 18.49 -14.83
C GLU A 109 -2.13 19.00 -13.95
N VAL A 110 -0.96 18.41 -14.04
CA VAL A 110 0.18 18.66 -13.15
C VAL A 110 0.55 20.14 -13.02
N ALA A 111 0.38 20.92 -14.08
CA ALA A 111 0.71 22.36 -14.09
C ALA A 111 -0.16 23.20 -13.15
N THR A 112 -1.34 22.70 -12.76
CA THR A 112 -2.32 23.40 -11.92
C THR A 112 -2.45 22.82 -10.52
N LEU A 113 -1.72 21.78 -10.19
CA LEU A 113 -1.76 21.18 -8.86
C LEU A 113 -1.20 22.15 -7.80
N ASN A 114 -1.85 22.19 -6.64
CA ASN A 114 -1.31 22.81 -5.43
C ASN A 114 -0.83 21.74 -4.47
N GLY A 115 0.26 21.06 -4.82
CA GLY A 115 0.81 19.98 -4.02
C GLY A 115 1.66 19.04 -4.85
N THR A 116 2.00 17.91 -4.23
CA THR A 116 2.83 16.88 -4.84
C THR A 116 2.17 15.52 -4.70
N VAL A 117 2.26 14.69 -5.75
CA VAL A 117 1.89 13.27 -5.68
C VAL A 117 3.12 12.44 -5.95
N ILE A 118 3.47 11.56 -5.02
CA ILE A 118 4.53 10.56 -5.14
C ILE A 118 3.87 9.22 -5.44
N GLY A 119 4.32 8.51 -6.47
CA GLY A 119 3.83 7.19 -6.83
C GLY A 119 4.94 6.16 -6.88
N LEU A 120 4.72 5.05 -6.19
CA LEU A 120 5.60 3.88 -6.15
C LEU A 120 4.84 2.70 -6.76
N PRO A 121 4.89 2.49 -8.09
CA PRO A 121 4.10 1.43 -8.73
C PRO A 121 4.56 0.02 -8.32
N THR A 122 5.83 -0.17 -7.92
CA THR A 122 6.35 -1.47 -7.48
C THR A 122 7.38 -1.29 -6.37
N VAL A 123 6.96 -1.51 -5.13
CA VAL A 123 7.82 -1.32 -3.94
C VAL A 123 8.74 -2.51 -3.69
N ASN A 124 8.29 -3.75 -3.98
CA ASN A 124 9.07 -4.96 -3.75
C ASN A 124 9.58 -5.58 -5.07
N PRO A 125 10.80 -5.23 -5.54
CA PRO A 125 11.30 -5.73 -6.81
C PRO A 125 11.51 -7.25 -6.83
N MET A 126 11.91 -7.87 -5.70
CA MET A 126 12.11 -9.31 -5.64
C MET A 126 10.79 -10.08 -5.70
N GLY A 127 9.75 -9.57 -5.03
CA GLY A 127 8.40 -10.11 -5.13
C GLY A 127 7.84 -10.02 -6.56
N ILE A 128 8.06 -8.89 -7.25
CA ILE A 128 7.67 -8.70 -8.66
C ILE A 128 8.40 -9.69 -9.58
N TYR A 129 9.72 -9.86 -9.42
CA TYR A 129 10.50 -10.79 -10.26
C TYR A 129 10.02 -12.23 -10.12
N LEU A 130 9.59 -12.63 -8.91
CA LEU A 130 9.11 -13.98 -8.65
C LEU A 130 7.58 -14.09 -8.78
N ASN A 131 6.87 -12.99 -9.04
CA ASN A 131 5.41 -12.89 -9.08
C ASN A 131 4.75 -13.56 -7.86
N GLN A 132 5.24 -13.17 -6.67
CA GLN A 132 4.80 -13.72 -5.39
C GLN A 132 4.86 -12.66 -4.27
N ARG A 133 4.19 -12.96 -3.13
CA ARG A 133 4.00 -12.04 -2.01
C ARG A 133 5.30 -11.48 -1.44
N ASN A 134 6.19 -12.36 -1.03
CA ASN A 134 7.30 -12.02 -0.15
C ASN A 134 8.56 -11.59 -0.90
N TYR A 135 9.46 -10.96 -0.19
CA TYR A 135 10.84 -10.76 -0.62
C TYR A 135 11.63 -12.04 -0.39
N PHE A 136 12.33 -12.52 -1.41
CA PHE A 136 13.25 -13.63 -1.29
C PHE A 136 14.65 -13.12 -0.94
N THR A 137 15.14 -13.53 0.23
CA THR A 137 16.50 -13.20 0.66
C THR A 137 17.46 -14.29 0.19
N ALA A 138 18.47 -13.90 -0.57
CA ALA A 138 19.52 -14.80 -1.05
C ALA A 138 20.58 -15.07 0.04
N SER A 139 20.14 -15.51 1.22
CA SER A 139 21.01 -16.01 2.28
C SER A 139 21.34 -17.48 2.07
N ALA A 140 22.32 -18.02 2.82
CA ALA A 140 22.70 -19.43 2.73
C ALA A 140 21.55 -20.41 2.97
N SER A 141 20.55 -20.02 3.79
CA SER A 141 19.35 -20.81 4.07
C SER A 141 18.17 -20.46 3.16
N GLY A 142 18.22 -19.36 2.40
CA GLY A 142 17.08 -18.77 1.71
C GLY A 142 15.96 -18.41 2.68
N SER A 143 15.32 -17.29 2.53
CA SER A 143 14.14 -16.95 3.35
C SER A 143 13.15 -16.10 2.57
N LEU A 144 11.88 -16.26 2.91
CA LEU A 144 10.79 -15.42 2.43
C LEU A 144 10.40 -14.46 3.56
N THR A 145 10.49 -13.16 3.30
CA THR A 145 10.15 -12.13 4.29
C THR A 145 9.03 -11.25 3.75
N ASN A 146 7.98 -11.07 4.56
CA ASN A 146 6.97 -10.07 4.28
C ASN A 146 7.54 -8.68 4.55
N VAL A 147 7.85 -7.92 3.50
CA VAL A 147 8.42 -6.57 3.62
C VAL A 147 7.46 -5.62 4.34
N ASN A 148 6.15 -5.84 4.21
CA ASN A 148 5.14 -5.03 4.90
C ASN A 148 4.95 -5.41 6.39
N ARG A 149 6.03 -5.90 7.03
CA ARG A 149 6.13 -6.20 8.47
C ARG A 149 7.49 -5.77 9.05
N VAL A 150 8.30 -5.06 8.25
CA VAL A 150 9.66 -4.68 8.68
C VAL A 150 9.93 -3.16 8.64
N PHE A 151 8.96 -2.33 8.22
CA PHE A 151 9.10 -0.87 8.28
C PHE A 151 9.21 -0.36 9.73
N PRO A 152 10.01 0.68 9.97
CA PRO A 152 10.77 1.51 9.03
C PRO A 152 12.10 0.91 8.56
N GLY A 153 12.36 -0.36 8.81
CA GLY A 153 13.55 -1.07 8.38
C GLY A 153 14.74 -0.96 9.33
N THR A 154 15.82 -1.64 8.97
CA THR A 154 17.07 -1.68 9.74
C THR A 154 18.24 -1.36 8.84
N ALA A 155 19.11 -0.44 9.27
CA ALA A 155 20.32 -0.07 8.53
C ALA A 155 21.28 -1.26 8.36
N PRO A 156 22.05 -1.34 7.25
CA PRO A 156 23.04 -2.40 7.03
C PRO A 156 24.06 -2.51 8.18
N ALA A 157 24.52 -1.38 8.71
CA ALA A 157 25.48 -1.33 9.82
C ALA A 157 24.93 -1.91 11.14
N LEU A 158 23.60 -2.06 11.25
CA LEU A 158 22.93 -2.65 12.41
C LEU A 158 22.49 -4.10 12.15
N GLY A 159 22.92 -4.69 11.05
CA GLY A 159 22.63 -6.08 10.70
C GLY A 159 21.32 -6.30 9.96
N GLY A 160 20.76 -5.25 9.34
CA GLY A 160 19.57 -5.36 8.50
C GLY A 160 19.77 -6.37 7.36
N SER A 161 18.77 -7.23 7.13
CA SER A 161 18.70 -8.13 5.99
C SER A 161 18.27 -7.39 4.72
N GLY A 162 18.26 -8.04 3.55
CA GLY A 162 17.83 -7.42 2.29
C GLY A 162 16.47 -6.71 2.37
N PRO A 163 15.40 -7.34 2.89
CA PRO A 163 14.11 -6.68 3.06
C PRO A 163 14.12 -5.55 4.10
N ASP A 164 14.90 -5.68 5.19
CA ASP A 164 15.06 -4.58 6.17
C ASP A 164 15.75 -3.37 5.56
N ILE A 165 16.79 -3.60 4.74
CA ILE A 165 17.53 -2.55 4.05
C ILE A 165 16.65 -1.87 2.99
N LEU A 166 15.85 -2.63 2.26
CA LEU A 166 14.86 -2.09 1.31
C LEU A 166 13.91 -1.12 2.02
N ALA A 167 13.27 -1.57 3.12
CA ALA A 167 12.36 -0.74 3.91
C ALA A 167 13.07 0.49 4.50
N PHE A 168 14.26 0.31 5.07
CA PHE A 168 15.08 1.37 5.65
C PHE A 168 15.40 2.45 4.61
N ASN A 169 15.83 2.07 3.40
CA ASN A 169 16.20 3.04 2.39
C ASN A 169 14.97 3.76 1.82
N ILE A 170 13.86 3.06 1.60
CA ILE A 170 12.59 3.72 1.21
C ILE A 170 12.17 4.73 2.28
N TRP A 171 12.18 4.34 3.56
CA TRP A 171 11.77 5.21 4.65
C TRP A 171 12.63 6.46 4.77
N ASN A 172 13.96 6.32 4.70
CA ASN A 172 14.88 7.43 4.88
C ASN A 172 15.10 8.25 3.61
N GLN A 173 15.30 7.60 2.47
CA GLN A 173 15.74 8.24 1.24
C GLN A 173 14.59 8.79 0.39
N LEU A 174 13.40 8.19 0.49
CA LEU A 174 12.25 8.63 -0.30
C LEU A 174 11.27 9.45 0.55
N TRP A 175 10.91 8.96 1.75
CA TRP A 175 9.93 9.61 2.61
C TRP A 175 10.56 10.50 3.69
N ALA A 176 11.89 10.57 3.77
CA ALA A 176 12.64 11.42 4.72
C ALA A 176 12.13 11.24 6.17
N ASN A 177 12.00 9.99 6.63
CA ASN A 177 11.41 9.64 7.93
C ASN A 177 9.98 10.20 8.11
N ALA A 178 9.15 10.04 7.10
CA ALA A 178 7.79 10.56 6.96
C ALA A 178 7.67 12.08 6.75
N SER A 179 8.71 12.87 6.95
CA SER A 179 8.62 14.34 6.85
C SER A 179 8.33 14.88 5.44
N ALA A 180 8.49 14.05 4.41
CA ALA A 180 8.18 14.42 3.03
C ALA A 180 6.72 14.09 2.61
N VAL A 181 5.89 13.57 3.53
CA VAL A 181 4.54 13.06 3.21
C VAL A 181 3.52 13.61 4.20
N ASP A 182 2.41 14.14 3.71
CA ASP A 182 1.27 14.57 4.53
C ASP A 182 0.20 13.49 4.68
N VAL A 183 0.03 12.64 3.65
CA VAL A 183 -0.93 11.52 3.65
C VAL A 183 -0.32 10.35 2.89
N GLY A 184 -0.40 9.14 3.44
CA GLY A 184 -0.01 7.89 2.81
C GLY A 184 -1.22 7.04 2.39
N ILE A 185 -1.15 6.39 1.23
CA ILE A 185 -2.10 5.35 0.83
C ILE A 185 -1.30 4.15 0.36
N ASP A 186 -1.42 3.04 1.09
CA ASP A 186 -0.80 1.77 0.73
C ASP A 186 -1.83 0.88 0.03
N LEU A 187 -1.57 0.56 -1.23
CA LEU A 187 -2.51 -0.10 -2.11
C LEU A 187 -2.18 -1.60 -2.23
N HIS A 188 -3.18 -2.43 -1.98
CA HIS A 188 -3.07 -3.88 -1.88
C HIS A 188 -4.15 -4.65 -2.63
N THR A 189 -3.98 -5.95 -2.67
CA THR A 189 -5.02 -6.96 -2.83
C THR A 189 -4.76 -8.07 -1.80
N PRO A 190 -5.74 -8.93 -1.46
CA PRO A 190 -5.38 -10.22 -0.91
C PRO A 190 -4.33 -10.88 -1.83
N SER A 191 -3.26 -11.42 -1.23
CA SER A 191 -2.26 -12.16 -2.01
C SER A 191 -2.86 -13.41 -2.65
N SER A 192 -2.09 -14.11 -3.48
CA SER A 192 -2.55 -15.30 -4.21
C SER A 192 -3.32 -16.27 -3.32
N GLY A 193 -4.47 -16.70 -3.79
CA GLY A 193 -5.37 -17.62 -3.10
C GLY A 193 -6.52 -16.98 -2.32
N GLY A 194 -6.53 -15.67 -2.10
CA GLY A 194 -7.61 -14.94 -1.45
C GLY A 194 -8.48 -14.13 -2.40
N GLU A 195 -9.72 -13.85 -1.99
CA GLU A 195 -10.65 -12.94 -2.68
C GLU A 195 -11.41 -12.09 -1.67
N THR A 196 -11.44 -10.77 -1.90
CA THR A 196 -12.28 -9.80 -1.18
C THR A 196 -12.96 -8.87 -2.17
N SER A 197 -13.89 -8.05 -1.69
CA SER A 197 -14.36 -6.85 -2.40
C SER A 197 -13.36 -5.68 -2.23
N LEU A 198 -13.78 -4.45 -2.51
CA LEU A 198 -13.03 -3.26 -2.15
C LEU A 198 -13.19 -3.00 -0.66
N TRP A 199 -12.11 -3.00 0.08
CA TRP A 199 -12.15 -2.71 1.51
C TRP A 199 -10.92 -1.95 1.98
N CYS A 200 -10.96 -1.47 3.21
CA CYS A 200 -9.82 -0.90 3.89
C CYS A 200 -9.87 -1.22 5.39
N TYR A 201 -8.72 -1.18 6.03
CA TYR A 201 -8.64 -1.05 7.47
C TYR A 201 -8.04 0.32 7.83
N ALA A 202 -8.52 0.89 8.95
CA ALA A 202 -8.26 2.28 9.28
C ALA A 202 -8.19 2.49 10.79
N ASP A 203 -7.10 3.07 11.27
CA ASP A 203 -6.96 3.47 12.68
C ASP A 203 -7.64 4.82 12.91
N TRP A 204 -8.92 4.77 13.32
CA TRP A 204 -9.71 5.99 13.57
C TRP A 204 -9.24 6.82 14.76
N ARG A 205 -8.28 6.33 15.54
CA ARG A 205 -7.64 7.13 16.61
C ARG A 205 -6.70 8.18 16.02
N ALA A 206 -6.18 7.94 14.81
CA ALA A 206 -5.31 8.87 14.11
C ALA A 206 -6.12 9.98 13.40
N PRO A 207 -5.72 11.25 13.53
CA PRO A 207 -6.40 12.35 12.86
C PRO A 207 -6.51 12.14 11.35
N TYR A 208 -7.65 12.54 10.76
CA TYR A 208 -7.94 12.44 9.33
C TYR A 208 -8.16 11.02 8.78
N VAL A 209 -7.73 9.94 9.46
CA VAL A 209 -7.83 8.56 8.93
C VAL A 209 -9.30 8.12 8.81
N GLU A 210 -10.17 8.48 9.76
CA GLU A 210 -11.62 8.23 9.62
C GLU A 210 -12.19 8.86 8.34
N ARG A 211 -11.86 10.13 8.06
CA ARG A 211 -12.30 10.80 6.84
C ARG A 211 -11.71 10.16 5.60
N LEU A 212 -10.41 9.88 5.61
CA LEU A 212 -9.70 9.23 4.50
C LEU A 212 -10.36 7.89 4.13
N SER A 213 -10.66 7.05 5.13
CA SER A 213 -11.32 5.76 4.91
C SER A 213 -12.74 5.89 4.34
N LYS A 214 -13.50 6.90 4.78
CA LYS A 214 -14.83 7.19 4.24
C LYS A 214 -14.78 7.70 2.81
N LEU A 215 -13.76 8.46 2.43
CA LEU A 215 -13.56 8.91 1.04
C LEU A 215 -13.35 7.74 0.07
N LEU A 216 -12.90 6.58 0.52
CA LEU A 216 -12.80 5.37 -0.31
C LEU A 216 -14.15 4.88 -0.79
N GLN A 217 -15.20 5.00 0.03
CA GLN A 217 -16.52 4.40 -0.22
C GLN A 217 -16.41 2.89 -0.52
N PRO A 218 -15.75 2.14 0.38
CA PRO A 218 -15.51 0.71 0.16
C PRO A 218 -16.78 -0.12 0.33
N ASP A 219 -16.72 -1.39 -0.05
CA ASP A 219 -17.81 -2.34 0.28
C ASP A 219 -17.76 -2.71 1.77
N THR A 220 -16.55 -2.90 2.32
CA THR A 220 -16.33 -3.09 3.77
C THR A 220 -15.24 -2.14 4.28
N LEU A 221 -15.51 -1.45 5.38
CA LEU A 221 -14.56 -0.63 6.12
C LEU A 221 -14.36 -1.27 7.49
N LYS A 222 -13.14 -1.69 7.81
CA LYS A 222 -12.78 -2.19 9.13
C LYS A 222 -12.11 -1.11 9.96
N VAL A 223 -12.66 -0.80 11.12
CA VAL A 223 -11.94 -0.05 12.13
C VAL A 223 -10.86 -0.96 12.71
N ASP A 224 -9.61 -0.56 12.62
CA ASP A 224 -8.46 -1.39 13.04
C ASP A 224 -7.24 -0.54 13.31
N VAL A 225 -6.44 -0.97 14.27
CA VAL A 225 -5.18 -0.31 14.65
C VAL A 225 -4.02 -0.59 13.67
N GLY A 226 -4.26 -1.42 12.66
CA GLY A 226 -3.27 -1.79 11.66
C GLY A 226 -2.30 -2.89 12.11
N GLU A 227 -1.28 -3.12 11.27
CA GLU A 227 -0.32 -4.22 11.42
C GLU A 227 1.09 -3.66 11.68
N PRO A 228 1.71 -3.93 12.83
CA PRO A 228 3.04 -3.41 13.14
C PRO A 228 4.07 -3.71 12.04
N GLY A 229 4.84 -2.69 11.66
CA GLY A 229 5.84 -2.79 10.60
C GLY A 229 5.29 -2.77 9.18
N SER A 230 3.99 -2.51 8.99
CA SER A 230 3.45 -2.16 7.67
C SER A 230 3.75 -0.70 7.32
N ILE A 231 3.67 -0.37 6.03
CA ILE A 231 3.82 1.01 5.54
C ILE A 231 2.78 1.92 6.21
N GLU A 232 1.51 1.51 6.16
CA GLU A 232 0.39 2.27 6.71
C GLU A 232 0.57 2.54 8.22
N THR A 233 0.73 1.49 9.04
CA THR A 233 0.87 1.63 10.49
C THR A 233 2.12 2.42 10.87
N THR A 234 3.22 2.24 10.13
CA THR A 234 4.44 3.01 10.37
C THR A 234 4.22 4.50 10.09
N PHE A 235 3.52 4.88 9.02
CA PHE A 235 3.16 6.28 8.80
C PHE A 235 2.32 6.83 9.96
N VAL A 236 1.29 6.10 10.40
CA VAL A 236 0.43 6.50 11.52
C VAL A 236 1.23 6.68 12.80
N ASP A 237 2.14 5.76 13.12
CA ASP A 237 3.03 5.83 14.29
C ASP A 237 3.94 7.08 14.27
N TYR A 238 4.29 7.55 13.08
CA TYR A 238 5.07 8.79 12.88
C TYR A 238 4.19 10.04 12.67
N GLY A 239 2.88 9.93 12.90
CA GLY A 239 1.94 11.06 12.87
C GLY A 239 1.45 11.46 11.48
N VAL A 240 1.69 10.64 10.45
CA VAL A 240 1.18 10.84 9.10
C VAL A 240 -0.08 10.00 8.89
N PRO A 241 -1.25 10.59 8.62
CA PRO A 241 -2.45 9.85 8.29
C PRO A 241 -2.20 8.89 7.13
N SER A 242 -2.54 7.63 7.31
CA SER A 242 -2.36 6.61 6.27
C SER A 242 -3.49 5.61 6.27
N LEU A 243 -3.68 4.93 5.13
CA LEU A 243 -4.74 3.96 4.91
C LEU A 243 -4.23 2.82 4.04
N THR A 244 -4.53 1.57 4.43
CA THR A 244 -4.39 0.41 3.55
C THR A 244 -5.70 0.18 2.81
N VAL A 245 -5.61 0.11 1.47
CA VAL A 245 -6.73 -0.18 0.57
C VAL A 245 -6.50 -1.53 -0.11
N GLU A 246 -7.47 -2.40 -0.02
CA GLU A 246 -7.42 -3.75 -0.57
C GLU A 246 -8.46 -3.92 -1.69
N MET A 247 -8.09 -4.44 -2.84
CA MET A 247 -8.94 -4.47 -4.02
C MET A 247 -8.93 -5.82 -4.76
N GLY A 248 -9.89 -6.66 -4.42
CA GLY A 248 -10.23 -7.87 -5.18
C GLY A 248 -9.34 -9.06 -4.90
N GLN A 249 -8.45 -9.41 -5.83
CA GLN A 249 -7.57 -10.57 -5.77
C GLN A 249 -6.25 -10.32 -6.48
N ALA A 250 -5.23 -11.08 -6.11
CA ALA A 250 -3.90 -11.05 -6.75
C ALA A 250 -3.95 -11.55 -8.21
N LYS A 251 -2.98 -11.12 -9.00
CA LYS A 251 -2.68 -11.62 -10.37
C LYS A 251 -3.80 -11.45 -11.41
N VAL A 252 -4.78 -10.61 -11.13
CA VAL A 252 -5.92 -10.34 -12.03
C VAL A 252 -6.18 -8.84 -12.09
N TRP A 253 -6.37 -8.32 -13.30
CA TRP A 253 -6.88 -6.96 -13.49
C TRP A 253 -8.39 -6.92 -13.23
N ASN A 254 -8.80 -6.27 -12.15
CA ASN A 254 -10.20 -5.95 -11.88
C ASN A 254 -10.47 -4.48 -12.21
N THR A 255 -10.88 -4.20 -13.42
CA THR A 255 -11.09 -2.83 -13.92
C THR A 255 -12.04 -2.03 -13.04
N SER A 256 -13.14 -2.65 -12.56
CA SER A 256 -14.12 -1.95 -11.73
C SER A 256 -13.52 -1.49 -10.39
N LEU A 257 -12.72 -2.35 -9.74
CA LEU A 257 -12.09 -1.98 -8.46
C LEU A 257 -10.94 -0.98 -8.67
N ILE A 258 -10.21 -1.12 -9.78
CA ILE A 258 -9.20 -0.12 -10.19
C ILE A 258 -9.86 1.24 -10.41
N ASP A 259 -10.98 1.31 -11.15
CA ASP A 259 -11.71 2.56 -11.40
C ASP A 259 -12.18 3.21 -10.09
N ARG A 260 -12.81 2.44 -9.19
CA ARG A 260 -13.28 2.93 -7.89
C ARG A 260 -12.12 3.48 -7.04
N THR A 261 -10.95 2.84 -7.09
CA THR A 261 -9.77 3.29 -6.34
C THR A 261 -9.10 4.51 -6.98
N VAL A 262 -9.08 4.63 -8.31
CA VAL A 262 -8.66 5.86 -8.99
C VAL A 262 -9.58 7.03 -8.62
N ASP A 263 -10.89 6.82 -8.60
CA ASP A 263 -11.86 7.82 -8.15
C ASP A 263 -11.66 8.22 -6.68
N PHE A 264 -11.30 7.25 -5.83
CA PHE A 264 -10.92 7.53 -4.44
C PHE A 264 -9.70 8.45 -4.36
N VAL A 265 -8.61 8.13 -5.05
CA VAL A 265 -7.40 8.98 -5.05
C VAL A 265 -7.73 10.39 -5.54
N ASN A 266 -8.57 10.51 -6.57
CA ASN A 266 -9.03 11.80 -7.08
C ASN A 266 -9.87 12.56 -6.03
N ARG A 267 -10.71 11.88 -5.23
CA ARG A 267 -11.42 12.50 -4.09
C ARG A 267 -10.45 12.98 -3.03
N VAL A 268 -9.45 12.18 -2.67
CA VAL A 268 -8.41 12.55 -1.70
C VAL A 268 -7.61 13.76 -2.17
N MET A 269 -7.16 13.79 -3.43
CA MET A 269 -6.43 14.94 -3.97
C MET A 269 -7.26 16.25 -3.90
N ARG A 270 -8.58 16.17 -4.13
CA ARG A 270 -9.47 17.33 -3.99
C ARG A 270 -9.69 17.72 -2.52
N ASP A 271 -9.85 16.74 -1.63
CA ASP A 271 -10.06 16.96 -0.20
C ASP A 271 -8.81 17.57 0.47
N LEU A 272 -7.63 17.22 -0.01
CA LEU A 272 -6.35 17.78 0.40
C LEU A 272 -6.01 19.10 -0.32
N HIS A 273 -6.87 19.59 -1.22
CA HIS A 273 -6.63 20.75 -2.07
C HIS A 273 -5.37 20.64 -2.95
N ILE A 274 -4.93 19.43 -3.27
CA ILE A 274 -3.86 19.18 -4.24
C ILE A 274 -4.39 19.41 -5.65
N ALA A 275 -5.49 18.78 -6.01
CA ALA A 275 -6.17 19.02 -7.28
C ALA A 275 -7.15 20.18 -7.19
N PRO A 276 -7.31 20.97 -8.27
CA PRO A 276 -8.28 22.08 -8.27
C PRO A 276 -9.71 21.55 -8.10
N GLY A 277 -10.54 22.31 -7.40
CA GLY A 277 -11.96 22.01 -7.17
C GLY A 277 -12.53 22.86 -6.05
N ASN A 278 -13.81 23.19 -6.14
CA ASN A 278 -14.50 23.96 -5.13
C ASN A 278 -15.37 23.02 -4.27
N GLY A 279 -15.08 23.00 -2.98
CA GLY A 279 -15.92 22.37 -1.96
C GLY A 279 -15.37 21.09 -1.36
N THR A 280 -15.90 20.79 -0.19
CA THR A 280 -15.64 19.55 0.56
C THR A 280 -16.24 18.38 -0.18
N VAL A 281 -15.49 17.29 -0.32
CA VAL A 281 -16.00 16.04 -0.90
C VAL A 281 -16.79 15.29 0.17
N GLU A 282 -18.11 15.17 0.00
CA GLU A 282 -18.95 14.37 0.89
C GLU A 282 -19.01 12.93 0.39
N PRO A 283 -18.56 11.93 1.19
CA PRO A 283 -18.59 10.52 0.80
C PRO A 283 -20.01 9.95 0.89
N ASP A 284 -20.42 9.16 -0.11
CA ASP A 284 -21.65 8.36 -0.04
C ASP A 284 -21.36 7.04 0.70
N LEU A 285 -21.88 6.90 1.90
CA LEU A 285 -21.72 5.72 2.75
C LEU A 285 -22.91 4.75 2.71
N SER A 286 -23.88 4.97 1.84
CA SER A 286 -25.12 4.18 1.80
C SER A 286 -24.91 2.69 1.55
N ARG A 287 -23.78 2.31 0.95
CA ARG A 287 -23.40 0.92 0.64
C ARG A 287 -22.25 0.39 1.47
N VAL A 288 -21.66 1.23 2.34
CA VAL A 288 -20.49 0.86 3.12
C VAL A 288 -20.89 0.05 4.34
N TYR A 289 -20.36 -1.15 4.48
CA TYR A 289 -20.49 -1.94 5.69
C TYR A 289 -19.29 -1.63 6.61
N ILE A 290 -19.57 -0.97 7.74
CA ILE A 290 -18.54 -0.64 8.74
C ILE A 290 -18.53 -1.76 9.78
N ALA A 291 -17.35 -2.33 10.03
CA ALA A 291 -17.11 -3.39 10.99
C ALA A 291 -15.92 -3.07 11.90
N ASN A 292 -15.94 -3.57 13.13
CA ASN A 292 -14.80 -3.53 14.04
C ASN A 292 -14.19 -4.92 14.30
N THR A 293 -14.83 -5.99 13.82
CA THR A 293 -14.39 -7.35 14.13
C THR A 293 -14.38 -8.21 12.88
N PHE A 294 -13.27 -8.93 12.69
CA PHE A 294 -13.19 -10.05 11.77
C PHE A 294 -13.10 -11.36 12.56
N HIS A 295 -13.75 -12.40 12.07
CA HIS A 295 -13.71 -13.73 12.67
C HIS A 295 -13.33 -14.77 11.62
N ASP A 296 -12.16 -15.37 11.81
CA ASP A 296 -11.63 -16.43 10.95
C ASP A 296 -12.29 -17.77 11.24
N THR A 297 -12.61 -18.52 10.20
CA THR A 297 -13.03 -19.92 10.28
C THR A 297 -11.96 -20.82 9.66
N TYR A 298 -11.45 -21.78 10.44
CA TYR A 298 -10.38 -22.68 10.04
C TYR A 298 -10.89 -24.10 9.90
N THR A 299 -10.47 -24.79 8.82
CA THR A 299 -10.73 -26.24 8.66
C THR A 299 -9.79 -27.09 9.51
N GLN A 300 -10.30 -28.20 10.02
CA GLN A 300 -9.51 -29.24 10.68
C GLN A 300 -8.95 -30.29 9.69
N TYR A 301 -9.42 -30.25 8.45
CA TYR A 301 -9.09 -31.25 7.42
C TYR A 301 -8.38 -30.60 6.23
N GLY A 302 -7.48 -31.37 5.60
CA GLY A 302 -6.98 -31.07 4.28
C GLY A 302 -7.96 -31.56 3.21
N GLY A 303 -8.04 -30.82 2.10
CA GLY A 303 -8.95 -31.18 1.02
C GLY A 303 -9.23 -30.03 0.06
N PHE A 304 -10.48 -29.99 -0.39
CA PHE A 304 -10.96 -28.98 -1.36
C PHE A 304 -12.15 -28.25 -0.79
N VAL A 305 -12.05 -26.91 -0.75
CA VAL A 305 -13.09 -26.03 -0.23
C VAL A 305 -14.14 -25.76 -1.31
N GLU A 306 -15.39 -26.12 -1.03
CA GLU A 306 -16.57 -25.71 -1.78
C GLU A 306 -17.24 -24.56 -1.04
N ARG A 307 -17.21 -23.35 -1.62
CA ARG A 307 -17.85 -22.17 -1.04
C ARG A 307 -19.35 -22.23 -1.21
N LEU A 308 -20.10 -21.92 -0.15
CA LEU A 308 -21.57 -21.88 -0.15
C LEU A 308 -22.11 -20.45 -0.12
N VAL A 309 -21.25 -19.46 0.18
CA VAL A 309 -21.60 -18.04 0.30
C VAL A 309 -20.58 -17.21 -0.49
N ALA A 310 -21.04 -16.24 -1.23
CA ALA A 310 -20.14 -15.31 -1.94
C ALA A 310 -19.63 -14.20 -1.02
N VAL A 311 -18.52 -13.57 -1.41
CA VAL A 311 -18.00 -12.37 -0.72
C VAL A 311 -19.07 -11.27 -0.73
N ASP A 312 -19.18 -10.51 0.33
CA ASP A 312 -20.15 -9.47 0.66
C ASP A 312 -21.59 -9.96 0.93
N GLU A 313 -21.91 -11.24 0.78
CA GLU A 313 -23.22 -11.73 1.17
C GLU A 313 -23.43 -11.69 2.69
N PRO A 314 -24.63 -11.30 3.16
CA PRO A 314 -24.96 -11.39 4.56
C PRO A 314 -25.04 -12.85 5.01
N VAL A 315 -24.57 -13.13 6.23
CA VAL A 315 -24.66 -14.45 6.86
C VAL A 315 -25.23 -14.35 8.25
N THR A 316 -25.87 -15.44 8.69
CA THR A 316 -26.38 -15.57 10.06
C THR A 316 -25.54 -16.59 10.82
N LYS A 317 -25.44 -16.43 12.15
CA LYS A 317 -24.74 -17.37 13.01
C LYS A 317 -25.27 -18.79 12.84
N GLY A 318 -24.37 -19.74 12.60
CA GLY A 318 -24.67 -21.14 12.35
C GLY A 318 -25.03 -21.49 10.90
N GLN A 319 -25.14 -20.51 10.02
CA GLN A 319 -25.32 -20.75 8.58
C GLN A 319 -24.11 -21.47 7.99
N PRO A 320 -24.29 -22.59 7.22
CA PRO A 320 -23.19 -23.18 6.45
C PRO A 320 -22.58 -22.19 5.46
N ILE A 321 -21.23 -22.07 5.48
CA ILE A 321 -20.47 -21.15 4.62
C ILE A 321 -19.53 -21.87 3.67
N ALA A 322 -19.08 -23.07 4.04
CA ALA A 322 -18.21 -23.89 3.19
C ALA A 322 -18.33 -25.38 3.54
N HIS A 323 -18.06 -26.24 2.56
CA HIS A 323 -17.75 -27.65 2.74
C HIS A 323 -16.28 -27.89 2.41
N VAL A 324 -15.61 -28.76 3.19
CA VAL A 324 -14.30 -29.32 2.84
C VAL A 324 -14.52 -30.74 2.39
N ARG A 325 -14.08 -31.06 1.18
CA ARG A 325 -14.23 -32.38 0.56
C ARG A 325 -12.91 -33.10 0.42
N ASN A 326 -12.91 -34.42 0.50
CA ASN A 326 -11.75 -35.23 0.14
C ASN A 326 -11.63 -35.40 -1.41
N ALA A 327 -10.60 -36.11 -1.85
CA ALA A 327 -10.37 -36.39 -3.28
C ALA A 327 -11.47 -37.24 -3.95
N PHE A 328 -12.32 -37.91 -3.16
CA PHE A 328 -13.44 -38.72 -3.66
C PHE A 328 -14.75 -37.94 -3.72
N GLY A 329 -14.75 -36.68 -3.21
CA GLY A 329 -15.94 -35.83 -3.18
C GLY A 329 -16.76 -35.94 -1.89
N ASP A 330 -16.37 -36.78 -0.92
CA ASP A 330 -17.05 -36.87 0.36
C ASP A 330 -16.81 -35.61 1.19
N ILE A 331 -17.87 -35.12 1.87
CA ILE A 331 -17.78 -33.98 2.79
C ILE A 331 -17.08 -34.46 4.07
N LEU A 332 -15.91 -33.88 4.36
CA LEU A 332 -15.16 -34.11 5.61
C LEU A 332 -15.63 -33.18 6.72
N GLU A 333 -15.96 -31.94 6.36
CA GLU A 333 -16.35 -30.90 7.30
C GLU A 333 -17.32 -29.90 6.65
N THR A 334 -18.28 -29.40 7.45
CA THR A 334 -19.11 -28.28 7.09
C THR A 334 -18.81 -27.14 8.06
N LEU A 335 -18.27 -26.06 7.55
CA LEU A 335 -17.98 -24.87 8.34
C LEU A 335 -19.18 -23.95 8.35
N VAL A 336 -19.43 -23.31 9.49
CA VAL A 336 -20.58 -22.43 9.71
C VAL A 336 -20.14 -21.06 10.16
N SER A 337 -20.95 -20.04 9.87
CA SER A 337 -20.67 -18.67 10.34
C SER A 337 -20.68 -18.61 11.86
N PRO A 338 -19.64 -18.04 12.50
CA PRO A 338 -19.57 -17.87 13.95
C PRO A 338 -20.46 -16.73 14.49
N ALA A 339 -20.90 -15.81 13.63
CA ALA A 339 -21.66 -14.62 13.98
C ALA A 339 -22.64 -14.22 12.87
N ASP A 340 -23.59 -13.38 13.21
CA ASP A 340 -24.34 -12.61 12.22
C ASP A 340 -23.44 -11.53 11.67
N GLY A 341 -23.36 -11.38 10.34
CA GLY A 341 -22.45 -10.44 9.71
C GLY A 341 -22.45 -10.55 8.20
N ARG A 342 -21.28 -10.36 7.61
CA ARG A 342 -21.05 -10.41 6.15
C ARG A 342 -19.86 -11.31 5.86
N MET A 343 -19.97 -12.16 4.83
CA MET A 343 -18.81 -12.90 4.30
C MET A 343 -17.80 -11.90 3.76
N PHE A 344 -16.70 -11.73 4.47
CA PHE A 344 -15.70 -10.72 4.14
C PHE A 344 -14.65 -11.25 3.15
N GLN A 345 -14.07 -12.40 3.47
CA GLN A 345 -13.03 -13.04 2.67
C GLN A 345 -13.33 -14.53 2.50
N SER A 346 -13.00 -15.05 1.33
CA SER A 346 -13.18 -16.46 1.00
C SER A 346 -11.97 -16.94 0.17
N PRO A 347 -11.51 -18.19 0.31
CA PRO A 347 -10.43 -18.70 -0.52
C PRO A 347 -10.89 -18.78 -1.98
N ARG A 348 -10.03 -18.32 -2.87
CA ARG A 348 -10.19 -18.47 -4.32
C ARG A 348 -9.56 -19.78 -4.80
N ASP A 349 -8.43 -20.15 -4.19
CA ASP A 349 -7.82 -21.47 -4.35
C ASP A 349 -8.61 -22.46 -3.51
N PRO A 350 -9.21 -23.49 -4.12
CA PRO A 350 -9.98 -24.47 -3.38
C PRO A 350 -9.12 -25.45 -2.56
N SER A 351 -7.82 -25.55 -2.82
CA SER A 351 -6.94 -26.45 -2.07
C SER A 351 -6.68 -25.94 -0.67
N CYS A 352 -6.82 -26.79 0.33
CA CYS A 352 -6.55 -26.44 1.72
C CYS A 352 -5.83 -27.53 2.49
N GLU A 353 -5.04 -27.10 3.46
CA GLU A 353 -4.44 -27.93 4.50
C GLU A 353 -5.18 -27.78 5.82
N PRO A 354 -5.03 -28.68 6.79
CA PRO A 354 -5.54 -28.45 8.14
C PRO A 354 -5.01 -27.13 8.70
N GLY A 355 -5.91 -26.31 9.25
CA GLY A 355 -5.58 -24.96 9.74
C GLY A 355 -5.65 -23.85 8.69
N SER A 356 -6.01 -24.15 7.43
CA SER A 356 -6.32 -23.11 6.44
C SER A 356 -7.57 -22.35 6.79
N SER A 357 -7.58 -21.01 6.61
CA SER A 357 -8.79 -20.21 6.70
C SER A 357 -9.66 -20.48 5.47
N VAL A 358 -10.93 -20.82 5.72
CA VAL A 358 -11.92 -21.10 4.66
C VAL A 358 -12.98 -20.02 4.54
N GLY A 359 -12.93 -19.02 5.41
CA GLY A 359 -13.78 -17.85 5.37
C GLY A 359 -13.54 -16.94 6.56
N GLN A 360 -13.75 -15.65 6.34
CA GLN A 360 -13.67 -14.64 7.39
C GLN A 360 -14.96 -13.84 7.39
N ILE A 361 -15.56 -13.65 8.55
CA ILE A 361 -16.82 -12.93 8.73
C ILE A 361 -16.53 -11.56 9.35
N ALA A 362 -17.03 -10.51 8.71
CA ALA A 362 -17.01 -9.14 9.23
C ALA A 362 -18.30 -8.85 10.00
N TYR A 363 -18.17 -8.25 11.20
CA TYR A 363 -19.32 -7.80 11.98
C TYR A 363 -18.93 -6.74 13.03
N ASN A 364 -19.92 -6.18 13.73
CA ASN A 364 -19.69 -5.26 14.83
C ASN A 364 -19.83 -6.00 16.16
N SER A 365 -18.72 -6.17 16.88
CA SER A 365 -18.72 -6.65 18.24
C SER A 365 -19.06 -5.51 19.21
N THR A 366 -19.84 -5.81 20.23
CA THR A 366 -20.09 -4.91 21.38
C THR A 366 -19.08 -5.08 22.50
N ASP A 367 -18.10 -6.00 22.35
CA ASP A 367 -17.02 -6.17 23.29
C ASP A 367 -16.17 -4.89 23.30
N PRO A 368 -16.00 -4.19 24.44
CA PRO A 368 -15.19 -2.98 24.54
C PRO A 368 -13.76 -3.17 24.07
N GLU A 369 -13.23 -4.38 24.19
CA GLU A 369 -11.89 -4.69 23.71
C GLU A 369 -11.77 -4.77 22.19
N CYS A 370 -12.88 -4.84 21.44
CA CYS A 370 -12.92 -4.76 19.99
C CYS A 370 -13.27 -3.36 19.47
N ALA A 371 -13.35 -2.33 20.33
CA ALA A 371 -13.74 -0.98 19.93
C ALA A 371 -12.82 -0.40 18.83
N ASP A 372 -11.52 -0.62 18.95
CA ASP A 372 -10.50 -0.17 17.99
C ASP A 372 -10.10 -1.27 16.97
N GLY A 373 -10.94 -2.30 16.85
CA GLY A 373 -10.70 -3.41 15.95
C GLY A 373 -10.16 -4.67 16.62
N CYS A 374 -10.59 -5.83 16.14
CA CYS A 374 -10.03 -7.11 16.55
C CYS A 374 -10.18 -8.19 15.47
N ILE A 375 -9.34 -9.23 15.59
CA ILE A 375 -9.46 -10.47 14.83
C ILE A 375 -9.69 -11.60 15.81
N LEU A 376 -10.80 -12.32 15.65
CA LEU A 376 -11.17 -13.48 16.45
C LEU A 376 -10.97 -14.77 15.65
N SER A 377 -10.84 -15.88 16.34
CA SER A 377 -10.68 -17.18 15.70
C SER A 377 -11.27 -18.31 16.56
N GLY A 378 -11.68 -19.38 15.89
CA GLY A 378 -12.23 -20.57 16.51
C GLY A 378 -13.63 -20.40 17.10
N PRO A 379 -14.25 -21.50 17.57
CA PRO A 379 -15.65 -21.50 18.04
C PRO A 379 -15.91 -20.62 19.27
N ALA A 380 -14.88 -20.41 20.09
CA ALA A 380 -14.95 -19.59 21.32
C ALA A 380 -14.59 -18.11 21.10
N GLY A 381 -14.23 -17.70 19.86
CA GLY A 381 -13.83 -16.33 19.58
C GLY A 381 -12.53 -15.93 20.31
N SER A 382 -11.53 -16.80 20.36
CA SER A 382 -10.23 -16.46 20.91
C SER A 382 -9.55 -15.39 20.05
N ARG A 383 -8.90 -14.40 20.67
CA ARG A 383 -8.15 -13.36 19.95
C ARG A 383 -6.88 -13.92 19.34
N ARG A 384 -6.59 -13.51 18.11
CA ARG A 384 -5.22 -13.54 17.59
C ARG A 384 -4.45 -12.36 18.18
N ARG A 385 -3.29 -12.66 18.70
CA ARG A 385 -2.30 -11.65 19.09
C ARG A 385 -1.39 -11.35 17.92
#